data_104b1333dca86deb1fd6696ed742a6f7
#
_entry.id   104b1333dca86deb1fd6696ed742a6f7
#
_cell.length_a   1.000
_cell.length_b   1.000
_cell.length_c   1.000
_cell.angle_alpha   90.00
_cell.angle_beta   90.00
_cell.angle_gamma   90.00
#
_symmetry.space_group_name_H-M   'P 1'
#
loop_
_entity.id
_entity.type
_entity.pdbx_description
1 polymer ?
#
loop_
_entity_poly.entity_id
_entity_poly.type
_entity_poly.pdbx_seq_one_letter_code
_entity_poly.pdbx_strand_id
1 'polypeptide(L)'
;MLFVGNVFGQTNKIYIDATLDVNTYELKIQQKIEFYNNANTSLDTIFLHNWMNSFRDNETPLSKRMIEDYDKDLYFTKDKYRGYTTINNISVDFDPVNWIELKNAADIIALSLKEPLLPGQSKIIQLTYSVKIPLDKFTKYGRNKNTYFNLRYWYMVPALYDTEWKLMSNLNMDDLLMDVADYEIDLTLPENYFLNSSLKETETSKGSKKTYHLSGKKRVDIELNINLLDEFTTYRTNNFEIESNLNSDDLNLKIRTEILNRALEYIKENLGDFPHEKLLINNVAYTKNPVYGFSQLPSFLQPFTPIFEWDIKMFKALTRTYIDNSILVNRREDMWLADGIQNYLMMNYVSKFYPEVKTIGGISKIWGVRSFNLAKLNFNDKYPFVYQFAARKNIDQALTTRADSLSNFNYKIVNKYKAGLGIRYLDEYIGHE
;
A
#
# COMPACT_ATOMS: atom_id res chain seq x y z
N MET A 1 -13.86 -15.50 20.24
CA MET A 1 -14.89 -14.46 20.33
C MET A 1 -14.18 -13.15 20.68
N LEU A 2 -13.67 -12.47 19.64
CA LEU A 2 -13.02 -11.16 19.80
C LEU A 2 -14.15 -10.14 19.96
N PHE A 3 -14.32 -9.64 21.17
CA PHE A 3 -15.14 -8.44 21.41
C PHE A 3 -14.42 -7.25 20.74
N VAL A 4 -14.81 -6.92 19.52
CA VAL A 4 -14.60 -5.58 18.99
C VAL A 4 -15.57 -4.68 19.77
N GLY A 5 -15.11 -4.17 20.89
CA GLY A 5 -15.80 -3.07 21.56
C GLY A 5 -15.88 -1.93 20.55
N ASN A 6 -17.08 -1.58 20.13
CA ASN A 6 -17.33 -0.33 19.42
C ASN A 6 -17.02 0.83 20.40
N VAL A 7 -15.76 1.16 20.56
CA VAL A 7 -15.37 2.48 21.03
C VAL A 7 -15.68 3.39 19.84
N PHE A 8 -16.83 4.07 19.88
CA PHE A 8 -17.16 5.14 18.92
C PHE A 8 -16.27 6.35 19.23
N GLY A 9 -14.97 6.22 18.98
CA GLY A 9 -14.08 7.37 18.90
C GLY A 9 -14.47 8.25 17.72
N GLN A 10 -14.26 9.54 17.85
CA GLN A 10 -14.46 10.46 16.74
C GLN A 10 -13.34 10.22 15.69
N THR A 11 -13.72 10.16 14.43
CA THR A 11 -12.76 9.96 13.34
C THR A 11 -12.05 11.28 13.01
N ASN A 12 -10.74 11.26 12.90
CA ASN A 12 -9.96 12.40 12.44
C ASN A 12 -10.46 12.87 11.07
N LYS A 13 -10.44 14.19 10.81
CA LYS A 13 -10.81 14.73 9.49
C LYS A 13 -9.64 15.47 8.87
N ILE A 14 -9.37 15.19 7.63
CA ILE A 14 -8.23 15.73 6.89
C ILE A 14 -8.74 16.43 5.63
N TYR A 15 -8.50 17.74 5.57
CA TYR A 15 -8.84 18.60 4.43
C TYR A 15 -7.54 19.05 3.77
N ILE A 16 -7.44 18.88 2.45
CA ILE A 16 -6.25 19.20 1.69
C ILE A 16 -6.64 20.04 0.46
N ASP A 17 -6.01 21.19 0.28
CA ASP A 17 -5.96 21.90 -0.99
C ASP A 17 -4.54 21.80 -1.53
N ALA A 18 -4.39 21.14 -2.67
CA ALA A 18 -3.08 20.85 -3.27
C ALA A 18 -3.04 21.24 -4.75
N THR A 19 -1.93 21.82 -5.16
CA THR A 19 -1.65 22.13 -6.57
C THR A 19 -0.34 21.47 -6.98
N LEU A 20 -0.38 20.64 -8.05
CA LEU A 20 0.80 20.02 -8.62
C LEU A 20 1.43 20.92 -9.68
N ASP A 21 2.68 21.31 -9.46
CA ASP A 21 3.54 21.91 -10.48
C ASP A 21 4.38 20.80 -11.14
N VAL A 22 4.02 20.42 -12.35
CA VAL A 22 4.69 19.35 -13.10
C VAL A 22 6.08 19.74 -13.60
N ASN A 23 6.41 21.04 -13.66
CA ASN A 23 7.73 21.53 -14.11
C ASN A 23 8.76 21.47 -12.98
N THR A 24 8.32 21.80 -11.78
CA THR A 24 9.17 21.74 -10.57
C THR A 24 9.02 20.41 -9.83
N TYR A 25 8.01 19.60 -10.17
CA TYR A 25 7.68 18.35 -9.47
C TYR A 25 7.35 18.56 -8.00
N GLU A 26 6.58 19.59 -7.72
CA GLU A 26 6.21 19.99 -6.38
C GLU A 26 4.70 20.04 -6.20
N LEU A 27 4.24 19.51 -5.08
CA LEU A 27 2.90 19.77 -4.57
C LEU A 27 2.98 20.94 -3.60
N LYS A 28 2.18 21.99 -3.85
CA LYS A 28 1.95 23.08 -2.89
C LYS A 28 0.68 22.74 -2.13
N ILE A 29 0.75 22.68 -0.81
CA ILE A 29 -0.29 22.10 0.02
C ILE A 29 -0.69 23.07 1.13
N GLN A 30 -2.00 23.30 1.26
CA GLN A 30 -2.66 23.82 2.45
C GLN A 30 -3.47 22.68 3.05
N GLN A 31 -3.21 22.35 4.30
CA GLN A 31 -3.85 21.22 4.98
C GLN A 31 -4.43 21.66 6.31
N LYS A 32 -5.64 21.17 6.60
CA LYS A 32 -6.28 21.27 7.91
C LYS A 32 -6.59 19.86 8.42
N ILE A 33 -6.24 19.61 9.67
CA ILE A 33 -6.51 18.34 10.37
C ILE A 33 -7.35 18.66 11.60
N GLU A 34 -8.54 18.08 11.72
CA GLU A 34 -9.28 18.02 12.97
C GLU A 34 -8.85 16.75 13.69
N PHE A 35 -7.95 16.88 14.64
CA PHE A 35 -7.39 15.77 15.40
C PHE A 35 -8.17 15.56 16.69
N TYR A 36 -8.67 14.36 16.92
CA TYR A 36 -9.43 13.97 18.10
C TYR A 36 -8.58 13.12 19.04
N ASN A 37 -8.58 13.46 20.33
CA ASN A 37 -7.98 12.63 21.36
C ASN A 37 -8.96 11.55 21.80
N ASN A 38 -8.87 10.39 21.19
CA ASN A 38 -9.68 9.23 21.54
C ASN A 38 -9.10 8.40 22.72
N ALA A 39 -7.96 8.82 23.27
CA ALA A 39 -7.32 8.17 24.41
C ALA A 39 -7.97 8.59 25.74
N ASN A 40 -7.67 7.83 26.81
CA ASN A 40 -8.10 8.15 28.16
C ASN A 40 -7.11 9.07 28.90
N THR A 41 -6.08 9.57 28.20
CA THR A 41 -5.02 10.42 28.78
C THR A 41 -4.94 11.74 28.03
N SER A 42 -4.48 12.79 28.71
CA SER A 42 -4.18 14.09 28.09
C SER A 42 -2.91 13.99 27.25
N LEU A 43 -2.89 14.69 26.12
CA LEU A 43 -1.76 14.74 25.19
C LEU A 43 -1.13 16.14 25.22
N ASP A 44 0.14 16.23 25.62
CA ASP A 44 0.92 17.48 25.62
C ASP A 44 1.60 17.73 24.26
N THR A 45 1.73 16.68 23.46
CA THR A 45 2.40 16.69 22.17
C THR A 45 1.55 15.93 21.17
N ILE A 46 1.44 16.45 19.95
CA ILE A 46 0.88 15.72 18.81
C ILE A 46 2.03 15.41 17.85
N PHE A 47 2.14 14.16 17.41
CA PHE A 47 3.12 13.75 16.41
C PHE A 47 2.48 13.65 15.04
N LEU A 48 3.18 14.17 14.04
CA LEU A 48 2.83 14.04 12.63
C LEU A 48 3.89 13.24 11.89
N HIS A 49 3.46 12.31 11.05
CA HIS A 49 4.31 11.69 10.06
C HIS A 49 4.41 12.56 8.80
N ASN A 50 5.62 12.79 8.35
CA ASN A 50 5.98 13.51 7.13
C ASN A 50 6.84 12.60 6.24
N TRP A 51 6.26 11.49 5.80
CA TRP A 51 7.01 10.41 5.17
C TRP A 51 7.69 10.79 3.85
N MET A 52 7.22 11.82 3.16
CA MET A 52 7.92 12.31 1.97
C MET A 52 9.30 12.92 2.29
N ASN A 53 9.52 13.36 3.52
CA ASN A 53 10.82 13.86 3.97
C ASN A 53 11.88 12.75 4.17
N SER A 54 11.47 11.47 4.15
CA SER A 54 12.38 10.31 4.23
C SER A 54 13.32 10.16 3.03
N PHE A 55 13.01 10.82 1.91
CA PHE A 55 13.85 10.81 0.70
C PHE A 55 14.89 11.94 0.65
N ARG A 56 14.97 12.78 1.69
CA ARG A 56 15.70 14.04 1.72
C ARG A 56 17.21 13.88 1.53
N ASP A 57 17.81 12.94 2.26
CA ASP A 57 19.27 12.78 2.29
C ASP A 57 19.67 11.32 2.60
N ASN A 58 20.98 11.11 2.76
CA ASN A 58 21.53 9.78 3.04
C ASN A 58 21.45 9.35 4.51
N GLU A 59 21.10 10.28 5.42
CA GLU A 59 21.02 10.02 6.87
C GLU A 59 19.65 9.55 7.31
N THR A 60 18.66 9.63 6.43
CA THR A 60 17.30 9.18 6.73
C THR A 60 17.22 7.67 6.94
N PRO A 61 16.26 7.19 7.77
CA PRO A 61 16.03 5.76 7.98
C PRO A 61 15.80 4.98 6.68
N LEU A 62 15.05 5.56 5.73
CA LEU A 62 14.82 4.96 4.42
C LEU A 62 16.13 4.73 3.65
N SER A 63 16.99 5.75 3.56
CA SER A 63 18.25 5.62 2.83
C SER A 63 19.17 4.58 3.45
N LYS A 64 19.24 4.53 4.78
CA LYS A 64 20.00 3.52 5.51
C LYS A 64 19.47 2.11 5.29
N ARG A 65 18.15 1.94 5.37
CA ARG A 65 17.49 0.66 5.11
C ARG A 65 17.71 0.15 3.69
N MET A 66 17.62 1.03 2.68
CA MET A 66 17.92 0.64 1.30
C MET A 66 19.35 0.12 1.14
N ILE A 67 20.34 0.76 1.78
CA ILE A 67 21.74 0.28 1.77
C ILE A 67 21.87 -1.10 2.46
N GLU A 68 21.18 -1.33 3.57
CA GLU A 68 21.15 -2.64 4.25
C GLU A 68 20.57 -3.73 3.33
N ASP A 69 19.59 -3.38 2.51
CA ASP A 69 18.99 -4.25 1.50
C ASP A 69 19.80 -4.32 0.18
N TYR A 70 21.01 -3.77 0.15
CA TYR A 70 21.92 -3.68 -1.01
C TYR A 70 21.40 -2.81 -2.15
N ASP A 71 20.39 -1.99 -1.91
CA ASP A 71 19.88 -0.99 -2.87
C ASP A 71 20.57 0.36 -2.63
N LYS A 72 21.35 0.81 -3.62
CA LYS A 72 22.13 2.04 -3.56
C LYS A 72 21.51 3.20 -4.31
N ASP A 73 20.32 3.04 -4.84
CA ASP A 73 19.70 3.99 -5.77
C ASP A 73 19.45 5.35 -5.13
N LEU A 74 18.93 5.39 -3.89
CA LEU A 74 18.72 6.65 -3.18
C LEU A 74 20.05 7.27 -2.72
N TYR A 75 20.98 6.45 -2.26
CA TYR A 75 22.26 6.91 -1.71
C TYR A 75 23.11 7.69 -2.72
N PHE A 76 23.22 7.20 -3.96
CA PHE A 76 24.03 7.83 -5.02
C PHE A 76 23.23 8.81 -5.91
N THR A 77 21.97 9.06 -5.56
CA THR A 77 21.15 9.96 -6.38
C THR A 77 21.51 11.43 -6.14
N LYS A 78 21.33 12.26 -7.18
CA LYS A 78 21.52 13.71 -7.08
C LYS A 78 20.31 14.35 -6.39
N ASP A 79 20.53 15.44 -5.65
CA ASP A 79 19.50 16.14 -4.85
C ASP A 79 18.24 16.51 -5.65
N LYS A 80 18.39 16.89 -6.92
CA LYS A 80 17.25 17.24 -7.80
C LYS A 80 16.27 16.09 -8.04
N TYR A 81 16.63 14.84 -7.72
CA TYR A 81 15.82 13.64 -7.88
C TYR A 81 15.27 13.11 -6.55
N ARG A 82 15.69 13.70 -5.43
CA ARG A 82 15.21 13.36 -4.09
C ARG A 82 13.82 13.95 -3.84
N GLY A 83 13.17 13.45 -2.79
CA GLY A 83 11.95 14.02 -2.24
C GLY A 83 12.21 14.64 -0.88
N TYR A 84 11.51 15.72 -0.57
CA TYR A 84 11.56 16.37 0.74
C TYR A 84 10.36 17.28 0.92
N THR A 85 10.12 17.66 2.15
CA THR A 85 9.07 18.63 2.50
C THR A 85 9.69 19.93 2.98
N THR A 86 9.18 21.05 2.47
CA THR A 86 9.50 22.40 2.97
C THR A 86 8.31 22.95 3.70
N ILE A 87 8.41 23.09 5.02
CA ILE A 87 7.34 23.59 5.88
C ILE A 87 7.42 25.11 5.97
N ASN A 88 6.33 25.78 5.61
CA ASN A 88 6.21 27.23 5.67
C ASN A 88 5.57 27.69 6.98
N ASN A 89 4.52 26.99 7.42
CA ASN A 89 3.79 27.32 8.64
C ASN A 89 3.11 26.11 9.25
N ILE A 90 3.10 26.03 10.59
CA ILE A 90 2.25 25.13 11.37
C ILE A 90 1.60 25.93 12.50
N SER A 91 0.29 25.81 12.66
CA SER A 91 -0.46 26.37 13.77
C SER A 91 -1.43 25.34 14.35
N VAL A 92 -1.77 25.50 15.63
CA VAL A 92 -2.78 24.72 16.34
C VAL A 92 -3.80 25.70 16.91
N ASP A 93 -5.09 25.49 16.61
CA ASP A 93 -6.19 26.39 16.93
C ASP A 93 -5.93 27.84 16.51
N PHE A 94 -5.35 28.00 15.31
CA PHE A 94 -4.95 29.27 14.67
C PHE A 94 -3.73 29.98 15.32
N ASP A 95 -3.16 29.43 16.37
CA ASP A 95 -1.96 29.94 17.03
C ASP A 95 -0.70 29.24 16.50
N PRO A 96 0.40 29.94 16.25
CA PRO A 96 1.68 29.32 15.96
C PRO A 96 2.10 28.35 17.06
N VAL A 97 2.56 27.17 16.65
CA VAL A 97 3.00 26.10 17.55
C VAL A 97 4.50 25.85 17.40
N ASN A 98 5.17 25.54 18.51
CA ASN A 98 6.55 25.07 18.47
C ASN A 98 6.58 23.63 17.96
N TRP A 99 7.44 23.37 16.99
CA TRP A 99 7.60 22.04 16.43
C TRP A 99 9.07 21.72 16.17
N ILE A 100 9.40 20.45 16.21
CA ILE A 100 10.72 19.91 15.90
C ILE A 100 10.63 18.64 15.06
N GLU A 101 11.59 18.42 14.19
CA GLU A 101 11.84 17.09 13.62
C GLU A 101 12.51 16.20 14.68
N LEU A 102 12.13 14.93 14.77
CA LEU A 102 12.78 14.01 15.70
C LEU A 102 14.20 13.71 15.26
N LYS A 103 15.12 13.64 16.24
CA LYS A 103 16.50 13.24 15.98
C LYS A 103 16.54 11.85 15.35
N ASN A 104 17.24 11.71 14.24
CA ASN A 104 17.37 10.47 13.43
C ASN A 104 16.06 9.97 12.78
N ALA A 105 14.99 10.77 12.78
CA ALA A 105 13.70 10.46 12.19
C ALA A 105 13.07 11.74 11.59
N ALA A 106 13.75 12.35 10.62
CA ALA A 106 13.37 13.62 10.00
C ALA A 106 11.98 13.61 9.33
N ASP A 107 11.38 12.45 9.19
CA ASP A 107 10.04 12.22 8.70
C ASP A 107 8.99 12.11 9.81
N ILE A 108 9.34 12.50 11.05
CA ILE A 108 8.44 12.59 12.20
C ILE A 108 8.60 13.98 12.85
N ILE A 109 7.47 14.66 13.02
CA ILE A 109 7.39 16.01 13.58
C ILE A 109 6.64 15.94 14.91
N ALA A 110 7.18 16.57 15.95
CA ALA A 110 6.54 16.75 17.24
C ALA A 110 6.02 18.19 17.37
N LEU A 111 4.73 18.35 17.63
CA LEU A 111 4.07 19.63 17.92
C LEU A 111 3.86 19.75 19.43
N SER A 112 4.53 20.72 20.10
CA SER A 112 4.39 20.97 21.52
C SER A 112 3.16 21.84 21.79
N LEU A 113 2.13 21.29 22.39
CA LEU A 113 0.89 22.01 22.67
C LEU A 113 1.09 23.02 23.81
N LYS A 114 0.50 24.21 23.69
CA LYS A 114 0.47 25.20 24.77
C LYS A 114 -0.38 24.73 25.96
N GLU A 115 -1.49 24.06 25.65
CA GLU A 115 -2.38 23.45 26.60
C GLU A 115 -2.61 21.98 26.20
N PRO A 116 -2.58 21.04 27.18
CA PRO A 116 -2.82 19.65 26.90
C PRO A 116 -4.17 19.40 26.22
N LEU A 117 -4.22 18.50 25.27
CA LEU A 117 -5.46 18.04 24.64
C LEU A 117 -6.09 16.97 25.50
N LEU A 118 -7.20 17.29 26.17
CA LEU A 118 -7.89 16.39 27.08
C LEU A 118 -8.61 15.25 26.32
N PRO A 119 -8.89 14.12 27.00
CA PRO A 119 -9.69 13.03 26.44
C PRO A 119 -11.04 13.51 25.88
N GLY A 120 -11.38 13.03 24.67
CA GLY A 120 -12.62 13.38 23.97
C GLY A 120 -12.67 14.77 23.35
N GLN A 121 -11.62 15.58 23.50
CA GLN A 121 -11.49 16.88 22.84
C GLN A 121 -10.79 16.78 21.50
N SER A 122 -10.84 17.86 20.71
CA SER A 122 -10.15 17.97 19.43
C SER A 122 -9.33 19.25 19.35
N LYS A 123 -8.34 19.25 18.45
CA LYS A 123 -7.54 20.39 18.04
C LYS A 123 -7.54 20.53 16.53
N ILE A 124 -7.52 21.77 16.04
CA ILE A 124 -7.39 22.08 14.61
C ILE A 124 -5.92 22.38 14.31
N ILE A 125 -5.28 21.51 13.54
CA ILE A 125 -3.91 21.69 13.05
C ILE A 125 -3.98 22.23 11.62
N GLN A 126 -3.34 23.35 11.37
CA GLN A 126 -3.24 23.95 10.04
C GLN A 126 -1.79 23.96 9.59
N LEU A 127 -1.56 23.51 8.36
CA LEU A 127 -0.23 23.39 7.78
C LEU A 127 -0.21 24.04 6.39
N THR A 128 0.87 24.75 6.10
CA THR A 128 1.20 25.22 4.75
C THR A 128 2.61 24.77 4.43
N TYR A 129 2.78 23.98 3.37
CA TYR A 129 4.06 23.38 3.00
C TYR A 129 4.10 23.00 1.52
N SER A 130 5.29 22.68 1.04
CA SER A 130 5.46 22.07 -0.27
C SER A 130 6.18 20.72 -0.16
N VAL A 131 5.83 19.81 -1.06
CA VAL A 131 6.44 18.48 -1.17
C VAL A 131 7.11 18.35 -2.52
N LYS A 132 8.43 18.16 -2.52
CA LYS A 132 9.18 17.73 -3.69
C LYS A 132 8.99 16.24 -3.88
N ILE A 133 8.50 15.85 -5.06
CA ILE A 133 8.20 14.45 -5.37
C ILE A 133 9.48 13.73 -5.81
N PRO A 134 9.89 12.62 -5.14
CA PRO A 134 11.05 11.84 -5.48
C PRO A 134 10.87 11.08 -6.81
N LEU A 135 11.94 10.52 -7.36
CA LEU A 135 11.82 9.54 -8.43
C LEU A 135 11.19 8.24 -7.91
N ASP A 136 10.32 7.63 -8.72
CA ASP A 136 9.64 6.36 -8.47
C ASP A 136 10.58 5.15 -8.38
N LYS A 137 11.79 5.25 -8.92
CA LYS A 137 12.78 4.17 -8.92
C LYS A 137 13.16 3.71 -7.50
N PHE A 138 13.02 4.57 -6.47
CA PHE A 138 13.40 4.22 -5.10
C PHE A 138 12.41 3.26 -4.44
N THR A 139 11.12 3.56 -4.56
CA THR A 139 10.07 2.81 -3.85
C THR A 139 8.88 2.44 -4.72
N LYS A 140 8.92 2.71 -6.02
CA LYS A 140 7.83 2.65 -7.00
C LYS A 140 6.75 3.73 -6.80
N TYR A 141 6.80 4.47 -5.70
CA TYR A 141 6.00 5.69 -5.49
C TYR A 141 6.87 6.91 -5.73
N GLY A 142 6.30 7.90 -6.41
CA GLY A 142 6.99 9.09 -6.83
C GLY A 142 6.67 9.46 -8.28
N ARG A 143 7.60 10.07 -8.97
CA ARG A 143 7.44 10.49 -10.37
C ARG A 143 8.36 9.73 -11.33
N ASN A 144 7.89 9.55 -12.54
CA ASN A 144 8.71 9.19 -13.69
C ASN A 144 8.86 10.44 -14.59
N LYS A 145 9.92 10.58 -15.28
CA LYS A 145 10.32 11.56 -16.33
C LYS A 145 9.17 12.43 -16.93
N ASN A 146 8.31 13.04 -16.11
CA ASN A 146 7.19 13.94 -16.47
C ASN A 146 5.96 13.26 -17.11
N THR A 147 5.85 11.96 -17.09
CA THR A 147 4.70 11.27 -17.67
C THR A 147 3.66 10.88 -16.65
N TYR A 148 4.10 10.40 -15.48
CA TYR A 148 3.19 10.02 -14.41
C TYR A 148 3.75 10.28 -13.02
N PHE A 149 2.81 10.33 -12.04
CA PHE A 149 3.08 10.41 -10.62
C PHE A 149 2.24 9.34 -9.93
N ASN A 150 2.89 8.45 -9.19
CA ASN A 150 2.25 7.52 -8.28
C ASN A 150 2.48 8.02 -6.86
N LEU A 151 1.45 8.53 -6.22
CA LEU A 151 1.56 9.19 -4.92
C LEU A 151 0.87 8.38 -3.85
N ARG A 152 1.59 8.10 -2.78
CA ARG A 152 1.11 7.49 -1.55
C ARG A 152 1.82 8.16 -0.39
N TYR A 153 1.12 8.41 0.72
CA TYR A 153 1.68 9.10 1.89
C TYR A 153 2.33 10.47 1.56
N TRP A 154 1.77 11.19 0.61
CA TRP A 154 2.30 12.45 0.06
C TRP A 154 1.96 13.69 0.89
N TYR A 155 1.18 13.55 1.94
CA TYR A 155 0.73 14.59 2.86
C TYR A 155 1.06 14.22 4.30
N MET A 156 0.96 15.17 5.23
CA MET A 156 1.23 14.91 6.65
C MET A 156 0.02 14.28 7.33
N VAL A 157 0.27 13.30 8.19
CA VAL A 157 -0.78 12.60 8.93
C VAL A 157 -0.45 12.53 10.40
N PRO A 158 -1.42 12.62 11.33
CA PRO A 158 -1.20 12.34 12.74
C PRO A 158 -0.70 10.90 12.93
N ALA A 159 0.25 10.72 13.82
CA ALA A 159 0.61 9.39 14.27
C ALA A 159 -0.56 8.78 15.05
N LEU A 160 -0.72 7.47 14.98
CA LEU A 160 -1.70 6.76 15.79
C LEU A 160 -1.27 6.80 17.26
N TYR A 161 -2.19 7.16 18.15
CA TYR A 161 -2.03 7.00 19.58
C TYR A 161 -2.98 5.89 20.08
N ASP A 162 -2.39 4.89 20.70
CA ASP A 162 -3.12 3.83 21.40
C ASP A 162 -2.84 3.99 22.89
N THR A 163 -1.99 3.21 23.50
CA THR A 163 -1.44 3.44 24.86
C THR A 163 -0.19 4.31 24.81
N GLU A 164 0.41 4.38 23.67
CA GLU A 164 1.59 5.19 23.32
C GLU A 164 1.50 5.66 21.87
N TRP A 165 2.31 6.65 21.49
CA TRP A 165 2.44 7.07 20.10
C TRP A 165 3.12 6.01 19.25
N LYS A 166 2.48 5.58 18.17
CA LYS A 166 3.07 4.65 17.17
C LYS A 166 3.88 5.46 16.15
N LEU A 167 5.11 5.79 16.54
CA LEU A 167 6.02 6.58 15.70
C LEU A 167 6.75 5.67 14.71
N MET A 168 6.58 5.96 13.42
CA MET A 168 7.09 5.10 12.36
C MET A 168 7.80 5.93 11.29
N SER A 169 9.13 5.86 11.24
CA SER A 169 9.86 6.33 10.06
C SER A 169 9.60 5.43 8.86
N ASN A 170 9.56 6.04 7.67
CA ASN A 170 9.46 5.31 6.42
C ASN A 170 10.75 4.50 6.14
N LEU A 171 10.59 3.20 5.91
CA LEU A 171 11.69 2.29 5.54
C LEU A 171 11.53 1.70 4.13
N ASN A 172 10.30 1.68 3.58
CA ASN A 172 10.02 0.96 2.33
C ASN A 172 8.70 1.37 1.64
N MET A 173 7.91 2.27 2.22
CA MET A 173 6.56 2.66 1.79
C MET A 173 5.50 1.53 1.84
N ASP A 174 5.73 0.44 2.58
CA ASP A 174 4.83 -0.73 2.58
C ASP A 174 4.25 -1.07 3.96
N ASP A 175 4.95 -0.71 5.04
CA ASP A 175 4.61 -1.11 6.41
C ASP A 175 4.22 0.08 7.30
N LEU A 176 3.85 1.20 6.69
CA LEU A 176 3.43 2.40 7.41
C LEU A 176 2.00 2.25 7.92
N LEU A 177 1.78 2.71 9.15
CA LEU A 177 0.49 2.69 9.84
C LEU A 177 -0.06 4.10 9.95
N MET A 178 -1.30 4.28 9.48
CA MET A 178 -2.10 5.50 9.65
C MET A 178 -3.36 5.17 10.44
N ASP A 179 -3.85 6.14 11.19
CA ASP A 179 -5.19 6.04 11.75
C ASP A 179 -6.26 6.23 10.66
N VAL A 180 -7.44 5.72 10.93
CA VAL A 180 -8.61 5.91 10.06
C VAL A 180 -9.02 7.38 10.10
N ALA A 181 -9.22 7.99 8.92
CA ALA A 181 -9.65 9.37 8.81
C ALA A 181 -10.71 9.58 7.71
N ASP A 182 -11.48 10.65 7.85
CA ASP A 182 -12.34 11.18 6.80
C ASP A 182 -11.54 12.21 5.98
N TYR A 183 -11.63 12.13 4.65
CA TYR A 183 -10.87 12.97 3.74
C TYR A 183 -11.75 13.80 2.84
N GLU A 184 -11.35 15.07 2.65
CA GLU A 184 -11.81 15.98 1.61
C GLU A 184 -10.58 16.63 0.98
N ILE A 185 -10.39 16.44 -0.33
CA ILE A 185 -9.18 16.89 -1.04
C ILE A 185 -9.57 17.60 -2.32
N ASP A 186 -9.07 18.82 -2.48
CA ASP A 186 -9.06 19.55 -3.74
C ASP A 186 -7.67 19.46 -4.35
N LEU A 187 -7.54 18.74 -5.47
CA LEU A 187 -6.27 18.56 -6.17
C LEU A 187 -6.32 19.23 -7.54
N THR A 188 -5.52 20.26 -7.72
CA THR A 188 -5.41 21.01 -8.98
C THR A 188 -4.23 20.52 -9.81
N LEU A 189 -4.51 20.12 -11.05
CA LEU A 189 -3.56 19.61 -12.03
C LEU A 189 -3.62 20.44 -13.33
N PRO A 190 -2.60 20.38 -14.23
CA PRO A 190 -2.75 20.81 -15.60
C PRO A 190 -3.85 20.00 -16.31
N GLU A 191 -4.61 20.63 -17.21
CA GLU A 191 -5.82 20.06 -17.85
C GLU A 191 -5.56 18.74 -18.59
N ASN A 192 -4.35 18.56 -19.12
CA ASN A 192 -3.97 17.37 -19.89
C ASN A 192 -3.59 16.14 -19.04
N TYR A 193 -3.69 16.24 -17.70
CA TYR A 193 -3.46 15.09 -16.82
C TYR A 193 -4.77 14.45 -16.39
N PHE A 194 -4.76 13.12 -16.32
CA PHE A 194 -5.81 12.27 -15.75
C PHE A 194 -5.44 11.89 -14.33
N LEU A 195 -6.44 11.78 -13.47
CA LEU A 195 -6.31 11.31 -12.10
C LEU A 195 -7.13 10.04 -11.92
N ASN A 196 -6.52 9.02 -11.29
CA ASN A 196 -7.24 7.88 -10.71
C ASN A 196 -6.92 7.83 -9.22
N SER A 197 -7.92 7.62 -8.41
CA SER A 197 -7.83 7.67 -6.95
C SER A 197 -8.61 6.54 -6.30
N SER A 198 -8.20 6.14 -5.09
CA SER A 198 -9.00 5.26 -4.24
C SER A 198 -10.21 5.95 -3.62
N LEU A 199 -10.36 7.26 -3.75
CA LEU A 199 -11.49 8.06 -3.26
C LEU A 199 -12.54 8.30 -4.34
N LYS A 200 -13.75 8.66 -3.92
CA LYS A 200 -14.76 9.18 -4.84
C LYS A 200 -14.32 10.54 -5.37
N GLU A 201 -14.48 10.75 -6.67
CA GLU A 201 -14.01 11.96 -7.33
C GLU A 201 -15.10 12.63 -8.17
N THR A 202 -15.01 13.95 -8.23
CA THR A 202 -15.69 14.79 -9.21
C THR A 202 -14.69 15.80 -9.75
N GLU A 203 -14.85 16.26 -10.99
CA GLU A 203 -13.91 17.20 -11.58
C GLU A 203 -14.58 18.49 -12.04
N THR A 204 -13.81 19.57 -11.97
CA THR A 204 -14.17 20.88 -12.53
C THR A 204 -12.98 21.43 -13.32
N SER A 205 -13.23 21.90 -14.56
CA SER A 205 -12.19 22.46 -15.42
C SER A 205 -12.32 23.99 -15.49
N LYS A 206 -11.18 24.69 -15.38
CA LYS A 206 -11.12 26.16 -15.52
C LYS A 206 -9.83 26.56 -16.25
N GLY A 207 -9.97 26.97 -17.50
CA GLY A 207 -8.82 27.37 -18.35
C GLY A 207 -7.89 26.20 -18.62
N SER A 208 -6.63 26.33 -18.29
CA SER A 208 -5.58 25.32 -18.49
C SER A 208 -5.39 24.39 -17.27
N LYS A 209 -6.29 24.43 -16.30
CA LYS A 209 -6.23 23.65 -15.07
C LYS A 209 -7.51 22.89 -14.84
N LYS A 210 -7.39 21.74 -14.21
CA LYS A 210 -8.47 20.87 -13.75
C LYS A 210 -8.32 20.67 -12.24
N THR A 211 -9.41 20.81 -11.51
CA THR A 211 -9.46 20.51 -10.07
C THR A 211 -10.31 19.28 -9.85
N TYR A 212 -9.76 18.30 -9.19
CA TYR A 212 -10.43 17.09 -8.72
C TYR A 212 -10.82 17.28 -7.25
N HIS A 213 -12.12 17.11 -6.97
CA HIS A 213 -12.67 17.08 -5.63
C HIS A 213 -12.78 15.63 -5.19
N LEU A 214 -11.97 15.20 -4.23
CA LEU A 214 -11.90 13.82 -3.75
C LEU A 214 -12.48 13.74 -2.36
N SER A 215 -13.29 12.73 -2.10
CA SER A 215 -13.86 12.51 -0.77
C SER A 215 -13.91 11.03 -0.39
N GLY A 216 -13.75 10.74 0.89
CA GLY A 216 -13.86 9.39 1.41
C GLY A 216 -13.93 9.36 2.93
N LYS A 217 -14.82 8.53 3.46
CA LYS A 217 -14.99 8.35 4.90
C LYS A 217 -14.29 7.09 5.38
N LYS A 218 -13.73 7.16 6.59
CA LYS A 218 -13.08 6.03 7.28
C LYS A 218 -12.01 5.34 6.41
N ARG A 219 -11.17 6.15 5.75
CA ARG A 219 -10.08 5.63 4.90
C ARG A 219 -8.79 5.51 5.70
N VAL A 220 -8.06 4.43 5.45
CA VAL A 220 -6.76 4.17 6.08
C VAL A 220 -5.64 4.85 5.30
N ASP A 221 -5.79 4.97 3.97
CA ASP A 221 -4.75 5.48 3.07
C ASP A 221 -5.36 6.02 1.78
N ILE A 222 -4.62 6.89 1.11
CA ILE A 222 -5.00 7.47 -0.18
C ILE A 222 -3.89 7.26 -1.18
N GLU A 223 -4.20 6.54 -2.25
CA GLU A 223 -3.33 6.40 -3.41
C GLU A 223 -3.87 7.23 -4.58
N LEU A 224 -2.97 7.99 -5.22
CA LEU A 224 -3.24 8.76 -6.41
C LEU A 224 -2.33 8.31 -7.55
N ASN A 225 -2.91 8.08 -8.70
CA ASN A 225 -2.19 7.94 -9.96
C ASN A 225 -2.53 9.13 -10.86
N ILE A 226 -1.52 9.91 -11.25
CA ILE A 226 -1.66 11.08 -12.11
C ILE A 226 -0.85 10.81 -13.37
N ASN A 227 -1.50 10.79 -14.54
CA ASN A 227 -0.86 10.38 -15.79
C ASN A 227 -1.31 11.27 -16.96
N LEU A 228 -0.47 11.39 -17.97
CA LEU A 228 -0.82 12.01 -19.27
C LEU A 228 -1.71 11.15 -20.15
N LEU A 229 -1.77 9.85 -19.87
CA LEU A 229 -2.59 8.88 -20.59
C LEU A 229 -3.60 8.27 -19.63
N ASP A 230 -4.83 8.09 -20.10
CA ASP A 230 -5.84 7.32 -19.36
C ASP A 230 -5.59 5.83 -19.58
N GLU A 231 -4.85 5.22 -18.63
CA GLU A 231 -4.45 3.81 -18.69
C GLU A 231 -5.33 2.89 -17.84
N PHE A 232 -6.27 3.47 -17.09
CA PHE A 232 -7.11 2.70 -16.20
C PHE A 232 -8.38 2.20 -16.87
N THR A 233 -8.71 0.96 -16.63
CA THR A 233 -9.99 0.36 -17.00
C THR A 233 -10.91 0.39 -15.79
N THR A 234 -12.11 0.91 -15.97
CA THR A 234 -13.17 0.93 -14.96
C THR A 234 -14.04 -0.31 -15.05
N TYR A 235 -14.15 -1.05 -13.96
CA TYR A 235 -15.07 -2.18 -13.79
C TYR A 235 -16.15 -1.79 -12.76
N ARG A 236 -17.42 -1.93 -13.14
CA ARG A 236 -18.53 -1.62 -12.24
C ARG A 236 -19.14 -2.89 -11.70
N THR A 237 -19.24 -2.98 -10.39
CA THR A 237 -19.96 -4.03 -9.67
C THR A 237 -21.28 -3.48 -9.12
N ASN A 238 -22.09 -4.31 -8.51
CA ASN A 238 -23.34 -3.85 -7.89
C ASN A 238 -23.12 -2.93 -6.67
N ASN A 239 -21.98 -3.02 -6.01
CA ASN A 239 -21.74 -2.39 -4.72
C ASN A 239 -20.65 -1.30 -4.76
N PHE A 240 -19.68 -1.41 -5.66
CA PHE A 240 -18.55 -0.48 -5.76
C PHE A 240 -17.91 -0.50 -7.15
N GLU A 241 -17.10 0.50 -7.42
CA GLU A 241 -16.33 0.66 -8.66
C GLU A 241 -14.88 0.24 -8.46
N ILE A 242 -14.30 -0.40 -9.48
CA ILE A 242 -12.88 -0.75 -9.49
C ILE A 242 -12.21 -0.07 -10.66
N GLU A 243 -11.17 0.69 -10.41
CA GLU A 243 -10.27 1.20 -11.43
C GLU A 243 -8.96 0.43 -11.38
N SER A 244 -8.49 -0.05 -12.53
CA SER A 244 -7.24 -0.81 -12.60
C SER A 244 -6.46 -0.55 -13.88
N ASN A 245 -5.14 -0.40 -13.75
CA ASN A 245 -4.19 -0.40 -14.86
C ASN A 245 -3.45 -1.73 -15.02
N LEU A 246 -3.91 -2.79 -14.36
CA LEU A 246 -3.49 -4.18 -14.64
C LEU A 246 -4.21 -4.68 -15.90
N ASN A 247 -3.77 -4.16 -17.06
CA ASN A 247 -4.32 -4.53 -18.36
C ASN A 247 -3.63 -5.78 -18.92
N SER A 248 -4.23 -6.36 -19.97
CA SER A 248 -3.69 -7.46 -20.76
C SER A 248 -4.12 -7.28 -22.19
N ASP A 249 -3.17 -7.29 -23.12
CA ASP A 249 -3.42 -7.22 -24.55
C ASP A 249 -3.99 -8.53 -25.09
N ASP A 250 -3.73 -9.64 -24.42
CA ASP A 250 -4.18 -10.99 -24.79
C ASP A 250 -5.64 -11.28 -24.38
N LEU A 251 -6.24 -10.46 -23.52
CA LEU A 251 -7.56 -10.68 -22.97
C LEU A 251 -8.49 -9.50 -23.22
N ASN A 252 -9.62 -9.75 -23.88
CA ASN A 252 -10.63 -8.72 -24.06
C ASN A 252 -11.33 -8.36 -22.72
N LEU A 253 -12.01 -7.21 -22.72
CA LEU A 253 -12.64 -6.68 -21.51
C LEU A 253 -13.68 -7.63 -20.92
N LYS A 254 -14.45 -8.36 -21.74
CA LYS A 254 -15.48 -9.29 -21.27
C LYS A 254 -14.86 -10.41 -20.42
N ILE A 255 -13.80 -11.06 -20.92
CA ILE A 255 -13.08 -12.13 -20.21
C ILE A 255 -12.50 -11.57 -18.90
N ARG A 256 -11.87 -10.41 -18.94
CA ARG A 256 -11.32 -9.76 -17.73
C ARG A 256 -12.40 -9.47 -16.70
N THR A 257 -13.57 -9.01 -17.12
CA THR A 257 -14.71 -8.74 -16.23
C THR A 257 -15.28 -10.02 -15.60
N GLU A 258 -15.40 -11.10 -16.38
CA GLU A 258 -15.86 -12.40 -15.86
C GLU A 258 -14.91 -12.97 -14.80
N ILE A 259 -13.59 -12.89 -15.04
CA ILE A 259 -12.56 -13.32 -14.09
C ILE A 259 -12.62 -12.46 -12.82
N LEU A 260 -12.71 -11.12 -12.98
CA LEU A 260 -12.76 -10.19 -11.86
C LEU A 260 -13.98 -10.44 -10.97
N ASN A 261 -15.16 -10.64 -11.56
CA ASN A 261 -16.38 -10.93 -10.82
C ASN A 261 -16.25 -12.22 -10.00
N ARG A 262 -15.69 -13.28 -10.59
CA ARG A 262 -15.39 -14.53 -9.88
C ARG A 262 -14.43 -14.31 -8.70
N ALA A 263 -13.38 -13.52 -8.91
CA ALA A 263 -12.42 -13.17 -7.87
C ALA A 263 -13.07 -12.40 -6.71
N LEU A 264 -13.94 -11.44 -7.04
CA LEU A 264 -14.68 -10.65 -6.05
C LEU A 264 -15.67 -11.49 -5.24
N GLU A 265 -16.41 -12.38 -5.88
CA GLU A 265 -17.32 -13.31 -5.19
C GLU A 265 -16.53 -14.18 -4.20
N TYR A 266 -15.39 -14.73 -4.64
CA TYR A 266 -14.53 -15.52 -3.77
C TYR A 266 -13.99 -14.72 -2.58
N ILE A 267 -13.56 -13.47 -2.80
CA ILE A 267 -13.07 -12.61 -1.71
C ILE A 267 -14.21 -12.27 -0.75
N LYS A 268 -15.38 -11.94 -1.27
CA LYS A 268 -16.58 -11.67 -0.45
C LYS A 268 -16.97 -12.85 0.43
N GLU A 269 -16.94 -14.07 -0.11
CA GLU A 269 -17.22 -15.30 0.64
C GLU A 269 -16.25 -15.50 1.83
N ASN A 270 -14.98 -15.05 1.70
CA ASN A 270 -13.94 -15.31 2.67
C ASN A 270 -13.62 -14.10 3.60
N LEU A 271 -13.79 -12.88 3.13
CA LEU A 271 -13.43 -11.65 3.87
C LEU A 271 -14.63 -10.72 4.15
N GLY A 272 -15.81 -11.02 3.62
CA GLY A 272 -16.99 -10.17 3.73
C GLY A 272 -17.08 -9.09 2.64
N ASP A 273 -17.97 -8.11 2.83
CA ASP A 273 -18.16 -7.01 1.87
C ASP A 273 -17.06 -5.96 1.96
N PHE A 274 -16.67 -5.39 0.81
CA PHE A 274 -15.74 -4.27 0.78
C PHE A 274 -16.40 -3.01 1.37
N PRO A 275 -15.74 -2.31 2.31
CA PRO A 275 -16.39 -1.25 3.09
C PRO A 275 -16.51 0.10 2.36
N HIS A 276 -16.01 0.22 1.13
CA HIS A 276 -15.95 1.50 0.41
C HIS A 276 -16.59 1.42 -0.98
N GLU A 277 -16.92 2.59 -1.53
CA GLU A 277 -17.60 2.71 -2.85
C GLU A 277 -16.63 2.55 -4.04
N LYS A 278 -15.32 2.72 -3.83
CA LYS A 278 -14.31 2.68 -4.89
C LYS A 278 -13.04 1.97 -4.44
N LEU A 279 -12.50 1.13 -5.33
CA LEU A 279 -11.24 0.41 -5.16
C LEU A 279 -10.29 0.76 -6.31
N LEU A 280 -9.07 1.22 -5.99
CA LEU A 280 -8.01 1.44 -6.97
C LEU A 280 -7.02 0.26 -6.94
N ILE A 281 -6.82 -0.38 -8.08
CA ILE A 281 -5.84 -1.46 -8.26
C ILE A 281 -4.74 -0.97 -9.18
N ASN A 282 -3.67 -0.46 -8.59
CA ASN A 282 -2.52 0.04 -9.32
C ASN A 282 -1.49 -1.08 -9.54
N ASN A 283 -0.91 -1.15 -10.74
CA ASN A 283 0.18 -2.07 -11.07
C ASN A 283 1.41 -1.90 -10.16
N VAL A 284 1.59 -0.74 -9.54
CA VAL A 284 2.66 -0.50 -8.54
C VAL A 284 2.54 -1.49 -7.38
N ALA A 285 1.34 -1.70 -6.84
CA ALA A 285 1.11 -2.64 -5.74
C ALA A 285 1.50 -4.08 -6.12
N TYR A 286 1.18 -4.50 -7.36
CA TYR A 286 1.61 -5.80 -7.88
C TYR A 286 3.13 -5.87 -8.08
N THR A 287 3.74 -4.84 -8.67
CA THR A 287 5.18 -4.80 -8.95
C THR A 287 6.03 -4.89 -7.67
N LYS A 288 5.56 -4.29 -6.57
CA LYS A 288 6.22 -4.36 -5.25
C LYS A 288 6.10 -5.73 -4.58
N ASN A 289 5.06 -6.50 -4.89
CA ASN A 289 4.81 -7.82 -4.32
C ASN A 289 4.34 -8.82 -5.40
N PRO A 290 5.20 -9.16 -6.39
CA PRO A 290 4.80 -9.96 -7.53
C PRO A 290 4.54 -11.42 -7.18
N VAL A 291 3.87 -12.15 -8.06
CA VAL A 291 3.82 -13.60 -8.02
C VAL A 291 5.12 -14.16 -8.56
N TYR A 292 5.91 -14.79 -7.69
CA TYR A 292 7.14 -15.43 -8.13
C TYR A 292 6.84 -16.61 -9.08
N GLY A 293 7.60 -16.68 -10.17
CA GLY A 293 7.44 -17.63 -11.24
C GLY A 293 6.81 -17.07 -12.53
N PHE A 294 6.21 -15.86 -12.50
CA PHE A 294 5.57 -15.28 -13.68
C PHE A 294 6.53 -14.45 -14.56
N SER A 295 7.42 -13.69 -13.95
CA SER A 295 8.26 -12.72 -14.66
C SER A 295 9.77 -13.02 -14.63
N GLN A 296 10.16 -14.18 -14.10
CA GLN A 296 11.58 -14.57 -14.03
C GLN A 296 12.09 -15.28 -15.29
N LEU A 297 11.18 -15.70 -16.18
CA LEU A 297 11.53 -16.33 -17.45
C LEU A 297 11.43 -15.32 -18.60
N PRO A 298 12.25 -15.47 -19.64
CA PRO A 298 12.10 -14.68 -20.87
C PRO A 298 10.69 -14.81 -21.44
N SER A 299 10.19 -13.76 -22.08
CA SER A 299 8.81 -13.71 -22.61
C SER A 299 8.47 -14.82 -23.62
N PHE A 300 9.47 -15.31 -24.37
CA PHE A 300 9.27 -16.43 -25.30
C PHE A 300 9.09 -17.81 -24.60
N LEU A 301 9.37 -17.90 -23.30
CA LEU A 301 9.17 -19.08 -22.48
C LEU A 301 7.98 -18.90 -21.51
N GLN A 302 6.97 -18.13 -21.88
CA GLN A 302 5.80 -17.93 -21.01
C GLN A 302 5.15 -19.27 -20.64
N PRO A 303 5.32 -19.72 -19.38
CA PRO A 303 4.89 -21.07 -18.99
C PRO A 303 3.38 -21.16 -18.74
N PHE A 304 2.72 -20.03 -18.53
CA PHE A 304 1.32 -19.96 -18.13
C PHE A 304 0.44 -19.39 -19.27
N THR A 305 -0.83 -19.75 -19.24
CA THR A 305 -1.82 -19.16 -20.15
C THR A 305 -2.09 -17.70 -19.76
N PRO A 306 -2.39 -16.81 -20.73
CA PRO A 306 -2.72 -15.41 -20.42
C PRO A 306 -3.86 -15.27 -19.39
N ILE A 307 -4.87 -16.14 -19.47
CA ILE A 307 -5.99 -16.16 -18.50
C ILE A 307 -5.50 -16.44 -17.09
N PHE A 308 -4.72 -17.49 -16.89
CA PHE A 308 -4.20 -17.84 -15.57
C PHE A 308 -3.28 -16.75 -15.02
N GLU A 309 -2.36 -16.25 -15.87
CA GLU A 309 -1.39 -15.24 -15.46
C GLU A 309 -2.08 -13.94 -15.04
N TRP A 310 -3.02 -13.45 -15.84
CA TRP A 310 -3.75 -12.23 -15.53
C TRP A 310 -4.65 -12.38 -14.29
N ASP A 311 -5.37 -13.50 -14.19
CA ASP A 311 -6.24 -13.76 -13.05
C ASP A 311 -5.45 -13.77 -11.74
N ILE A 312 -4.34 -14.49 -11.68
CA ILE A 312 -3.55 -14.57 -10.44
C ILE A 312 -2.86 -13.25 -10.11
N LYS A 313 -2.43 -12.47 -11.11
CA LYS A 313 -1.94 -11.10 -10.91
C LYS A 313 -3.03 -10.20 -10.34
N MET A 314 -4.21 -10.20 -10.96
CA MET A 314 -5.36 -9.41 -10.52
C MET A 314 -5.84 -9.85 -9.15
N PHE A 315 -6.00 -11.14 -8.90
CA PHE A 315 -6.42 -11.67 -7.61
C PHE A 315 -5.46 -11.27 -6.49
N LYS A 316 -4.15 -11.33 -6.75
CA LYS A 316 -3.14 -10.93 -5.76
C LYS A 316 -3.20 -9.42 -5.46
N ALA A 317 -3.30 -8.58 -6.47
CA ALA A 317 -3.41 -7.13 -6.29
C ALA A 317 -4.73 -6.77 -5.59
N LEU A 318 -5.84 -7.38 -6.02
CA LEU A 318 -7.16 -7.18 -5.46
C LEU A 318 -7.22 -7.57 -3.98
N THR A 319 -6.76 -8.78 -3.60
CA THR A 319 -6.74 -9.22 -2.20
C THR A 319 -5.86 -8.34 -1.33
N ARG A 320 -4.70 -7.87 -1.85
CA ARG A 320 -3.83 -6.94 -1.14
C ARG A 320 -4.55 -5.64 -0.82
N THR A 321 -5.11 -5.01 -1.85
CA THR A 321 -5.81 -3.72 -1.71
C THR A 321 -7.06 -3.87 -0.82
N TYR A 322 -7.76 -5.01 -0.94
CA TYR A 322 -8.92 -5.30 -0.10
C TYR A 322 -8.53 -5.39 1.38
N ILE A 323 -7.51 -6.18 1.72
CA ILE A 323 -7.03 -6.34 3.09
C ILE A 323 -6.52 -5.02 3.65
N ASP A 324 -5.72 -4.27 2.89
CA ASP A 324 -5.14 -3.00 3.33
C ASP A 324 -6.20 -1.91 3.61
N ASN A 325 -7.36 -1.96 2.94
CA ASN A 325 -8.45 -1.01 3.14
C ASN A 325 -9.56 -1.51 4.09
N SER A 326 -9.57 -2.79 4.47
CA SER A 326 -10.62 -3.38 5.31
C SER A 326 -10.14 -3.72 6.72
N ILE A 327 -8.84 -3.97 6.89
CA ILE A 327 -8.26 -4.44 8.14
C ILE A 327 -7.13 -3.50 8.56
N LEU A 328 -7.29 -2.82 9.69
CA LEU A 328 -6.22 -2.00 10.26
C LEU A 328 -5.19 -2.91 10.95
N VAL A 329 -4.14 -3.26 10.21
CA VAL A 329 -3.01 -4.06 10.71
C VAL A 329 -1.75 -3.22 10.76
N ASN A 330 -1.05 -3.20 11.88
CA ASN A 330 0.30 -2.69 11.94
C ASN A 330 1.25 -3.64 11.20
N ARG A 331 1.48 -3.39 9.91
CA ARG A 331 2.31 -4.26 9.07
C ARG A 331 3.77 -4.31 9.52
N ARG A 332 4.25 -3.35 10.29
CA ARG A 332 5.60 -3.41 10.85
C ARG A 332 5.73 -4.43 11.97
N GLU A 333 4.69 -4.60 12.76
CA GLU A 333 4.65 -5.56 13.86
C GLU A 333 4.06 -6.90 13.43
N ASP A 334 2.92 -6.87 12.71
CA ASP A 334 2.12 -8.04 12.38
C ASP A 334 1.98 -8.29 10.87
N MET A 335 3.06 -8.06 10.09
CA MET A 335 3.06 -8.30 8.65
C MET A 335 2.56 -9.72 8.31
N TRP A 336 2.91 -10.70 9.12
CA TRP A 336 2.57 -12.11 8.94
C TRP A 336 1.06 -12.34 8.84
N LEU A 337 0.25 -11.57 9.58
CA LEU A 337 -1.21 -11.72 9.60
C LEU A 337 -1.80 -11.36 8.23
N ALA A 338 -1.57 -10.13 7.78
CA ALA A 338 -2.13 -9.65 6.51
C ALA A 338 -1.59 -10.42 5.29
N ASP A 339 -0.27 -10.67 5.25
CA ASP A 339 0.35 -11.41 4.16
C ASP A 339 0.06 -12.91 4.23
N GLY A 340 -0.15 -13.45 5.44
CA GLY A 340 -0.60 -14.83 5.67
C GLY A 340 -2.02 -15.05 5.13
N ILE A 341 -2.96 -14.17 5.47
CA ILE A 341 -4.34 -14.21 4.94
C ILE A 341 -4.30 -14.14 3.41
N GLN A 342 -3.53 -13.21 2.83
CA GLN A 342 -3.41 -13.11 1.38
C GLN A 342 -2.90 -14.42 0.74
N ASN A 343 -1.83 -15.01 1.28
CA ASN A 343 -1.27 -16.24 0.71
C ASN A 343 -2.18 -17.47 0.94
N TYR A 344 -2.89 -17.54 2.06
CA TYR A 344 -3.91 -18.54 2.30
C TYR A 344 -5.01 -18.46 1.23
N LEU A 345 -5.57 -17.27 1.00
CA LEU A 345 -6.58 -17.06 -0.04
C LEU A 345 -6.05 -17.40 -1.44
N MET A 346 -4.81 -17.02 -1.76
CA MET A 346 -4.16 -17.34 -3.03
C MET A 346 -4.05 -18.85 -3.24
N MET A 347 -3.60 -19.62 -2.22
CA MET A 347 -3.49 -21.07 -2.31
C MET A 347 -4.84 -21.73 -2.54
N ASN A 348 -5.86 -21.32 -1.80
CA ASN A 348 -7.20 -21.90 -1.91
C ASN A 348 -7.88 -21.52 -3.23
N TYR A 349 -7.71 -20.26 -3.69
CA TYR A 349 -8.20 -19.80 -4.99
C TYR A 349 -7.62 -20.64 -6.15
N VAL A 350 -6.30 -20.82 -6.15
CA VAL A 350 -5.65 -21.67 -7.16
C VAL A 350 -6.10 -23.12 -7.07
N SER A 351 -6.24 -23.68 -5.87
CA SER A 351 -6.75 -25.06 -5.69
C SER A 351 -8.19 -25.23 -6.20
N LYS A 352 -9.05 -24.19 -6.03
CA LYS A 352 -10.46 -24.21 -6.44
C LYS A 352 -10.62 -24.07 -7.97
N PHE A 353 -9.89 -23.12 -8.58
CA PHE A 353 -10.13 -22.74 -9.98
C PHE A 353 -9.08 -23.25 -10.96
N TYR A 354 -7.90 -23.64 -10.50
CA TYR A 354 -6.75 -24.03 -11.32
C TYR A 354 -6.00 -25.27 -10.76
N PRO A 355 -6.68 -26.36 -10.36
CA PRO A 355 -6.05 -27.51 -9.67
C PRO A 355 -4.96 -28.19 -10.51
N GLU A 356 -5.08 -28.14 -11.85
CA GLU A 356 -4.16 -28.83 -12.78
C GLU A 356 -2.93 -28.00 -13.17
N VAL A 357 -2.85 -26.74 -12.75
CA VAL A 357 -1.73 -25.88 -13.15
C VAL A 357 -0.46 -26.30 -12.40
N LYS A 358 0.61 -26.54 -13.16
CA LYS A 358 1.91 -26.96 -12.63
C LYS A 358 2.78 -25.74 -12.27
N THR A 359 3.73 -25.95 -11.34
CA THR A 359 4.66 -24.88 -10.89
C THR A 359 5.44 -24.25 -12.05
N ILE A 360 5.81 -25.06 -13.06
CA ILE A 360 6.50 -24.59 -14.27
C ILE A 360 5.55 -24.47 -15.48
N GLY A 361 4.24 -24.41 -15.24
CA GLY A 361 3.21 -24.22 -16.25
C GLY A 361 3.32 -25.17 -17.46
N GLY A 362 3.14 -24.64 -18.65
CA GLY A 362 3.19 -25.40 -19.92
C GLY A 362 4.53 -26.09 -20.22
N ILE A 363 5.62 -25.61 -19.65
CA ILE A 363 6.95 -26.22 -19.79
C ILE A 363 6.95 -27.67 -19.24
N SER A 364 6.11 -27.97 -18.25
CA SER A 364 5.93 -29.32 -17.71
C SER A 364 5.52 -30.37 -18.74
N LYS A 365 4.92 -29.94 -19.86
CA LYS A 365 4.44 -30.83 -20.94
C LYS A 365 5.52 -31.17 -21.99
N ILE A 366 6.67 -30.47 -21.97
CA ILE A 366 7.76 -30.71 -22.92
C ILE A 366 8.37 -32.09 -22.67
N TRP A 367 8.56 -32.88 -23.73
CA TRP A 367 8.97 -34.27 -23.66
C TRP A 367 10.20 -34.53 -22.78
N GLY A 368 11.27 -33.71 -22.89
CA GLY A 368 12.46 -33.86 -22.07
C GLY A 368 12.28 -33.40 -20.61
N VAL A 369 11.33 -32.51 -20.33
CA VAL A 369 11.11 -31.91 -18.99
C VAL A 369 10.12 -32.71 -18.15
N ARG A 370 9.11 -33.30 -18.78
CA ARG A 370 8.02 -34.02 -18.06
C ARG A 370 8.49 -35.19 -17.17
N SER A 371 9.68 -35.73 -17.42
CA SER A 371 10.27 -36.81 -16.62
C SER A 371 10.90 -36.31 -15.30
N PHE A 372 11.19 -35.03 -15.18
CA PHE A 372 11.73 -34.47 -13.95
C PHE A 372 10.64 -34.26 -12.90
N ASN A 373 10.96 -34.49 -11.63
CA ASN A 373 10.01 -34.34 -10.53
C ASN A 373 9.45 -32.92 -10.41
N LEU A 374 10.22 -31.90 -10.76
CA LEU A 374 9.76 -30.50 -10.77
C LEU A 374 8.55 -30.27 -11.71
N ALA A 375 8.49 -30.99 -12.82
CA ALA A 375 7.37 -30.91 -13.77
C ALA A 375 6.07 -31.51 -13.23
N LYS A 376 6.13 -32.33 -12.19
CA LYS A 376 4.97 -32.95 -11.56
C LYS A 376 4.33 -32.07 -10.48
N LEU A 377 5.08 -31.12 -9.94
CA LEU A 377 4.62 -30.26 -8.85
C LEU A 377 3.48 -29.34 -9.32
N ASN A 378 2.43 -29.23 -8.52
CA ASN A 378 1.36 -28.27 -8.71
C ASN A 378 1.80 -26.86 -8.34
N PHE A 379 1.09 -25.87 -8.82
CA PHE A 379 1.45 -24.45 -8.60
C PHE A 379 1.60 -24.09 -7.12
N ASN A 380 0.77 -24.66 -6.26
CA ASN A 380 0.80 -24.42 -4.82
C ASN A 380 1.94 -25.15 -4.08
N ASP A 381 2.55 -26.17 -4.67
CA ASP A 381 3.65 -26.92 -4.03
C ASP A 381 4.90 -26.06 -3.79
N LYS A 382 4.99 -24.92 -4.48
CA LYS A 382 6.06 -23.93 -4.26
C LYS A 382 6.07 -23.34 -2.84
N TYR A 383 4.90 -23.17 -2.20
CA TYR A 383 4.79 -22.57 -0.88
C TYR A 383 5.47 -23.44 0.21
N PRO A 384 5.07 -24.71 0.40
CA PRO A 384 5.75 -25.56 1.36
C PRO A 384 7.20 -25.86 0.96
N PHE A 385 7.52 -25.94 -0.35
CA PHE A 385 8.87 -26.23 -0.82
C PHE A 385 9.85 -25.12 -0.44
N VAL A 386 9.51 -23.85 -0.68
CA VAL A 386 10.36 -22.70 -0.35
C VAL A 386 10.49 -22.55 1.17
N TYR A 387 9.40 -22.71 1.93
CA TYR A 387 9.47 -22.66 3.40
C TYR A 387 10.38 -23.77 3.96
N GLN A 388 10.19 -25.03 3.52
CA GLN A 388 11.03 -26.14 3.97
C GLN A 388 12.50 -25.96 3.60
N PHE A 389 12.79 -25.37 2.43
CA PHE A 389 14.15 -25.03 2.05
C PHE A 389 14.77 -24.04 3.04
N ALA A 390 14.07 -22.98 3.39
CA ALA A 390 14.54 -21.99 4.34
C ALA A 390 14.75 -22.58 5.74
N ALA A 391 13.79 -23.38 6.22
CA ALA A 391 13.87 -24.05 7.52
C ALA A 391 15.04 -25.04 7.62
N ARG A 392 15.26 -25.86 6.57
CA ARG A 392 16.39 -26.80 6.52
C ARG A 392 17.77 -26.10 6.49
N LYS A 393 17.82 -24.86 6.02
CA LYS A 393 19.04 -24.04 5.99
C LYS A 393 19.20 -23.18 7.23
N ASN A 394 18.26 -23.23 8.18
CA ASN A 394 18.21 -22.38 9.37
C ASN A 394 18.29 -20.87 9.04
N ILE A 395 17.64 -20.46 7.95
CA ILE A 395 17.56 -19.06 7.51
C ILE A 395 16.15 -18.48 7.62
N ASP A 396 15.17 -19.27 8.03
CA ASP A 396 13.82 -18.77 8.34
C ASP A 396 13.82 -18.02 9.69
N GLN A 397 12.96 -17.01 9.78
CA GLN A 397 12.77 -16.23 11.00
C GLN A 397 11.39 -16.52 11.60
N ALA A 398 11.19 -16.15 12.88
CA ALA A 398 9.90 -16.31 13.54
C ALA A 398 8.80 -15.49 12.82
N LEU A 399 7.56 -15.98 12.81
CA LEU A 399 6.43 -15.26 12.20
C LEU A 399 6.23 -13.88 12.82
N THR A 400 6.38 -13.79 14.13
CA THR A 400 6.21 -12.57 14.93
C THR A 400 7.41 -11.63 14.89
N THR A 401 8.43 -11.92 14.06
CA THR A 401 9.54 -10.98 13.86
C THR A 401 9.03 -9.73 13.15
N ARG A 402 9.33 -8.56 13.72
CA ARG A 402 8.97 -7.27 13.12
C ARG A 402 9.50 -7.17 11.69
N ALA A 403 8.71 -6.56 10.81
CA ALA A 403 9.05 -6.42 9.38
C ALA A 403 10.41 -5.73 9.14
N ASP A 404 10.74 -4.72 9.97
CA ASP A 404 12.01 -4.00 9.93
C ASP A 404 13.24 -4.82 10.37
N SER A 405 13.01 -5.94 11.04
CA SER A 405 14.04 -6.88 11.52
C SER A 405 14.13 -8.16 10.69
N LEU A 406 13.26 -8.32 9.70
CA LEU A 406 13.33 -9.43 8.77
C LEU A 406 14.44 -9.21 7.74
N SER A 407 15.18 -10.29 7.43
CA SER A 407 16.03 -10.30 6.24
C SER A 407 15.19 -10.14 4.97
N ASN A 408 15.77 -9.60 3.91
CA ASN A 408 15.06 -9.35 2.64
C ASN A 408 14.37 -10.61 2.09
N PHE A 409 15.00 -11.78 2.22
CA PHE A 409 14.41 -13.07 1.79
C PHE A 409 13.21 -13.47 2.66
N ASN A 410 13.29 -13.31 3.98
CA ASN A 410 12.16 -13.57 4.88
C ASN A 410 11.03 -12.56 4.65
N TYR A 411 11.35 -11.28 4.54
CA TYR A 411 10.37 -10.22 4.27
C TYR A 411 9.60 -10.45 2.97
N LYS A 412 10.31 -10.75 1.88
CA LYS A 412 9.68 -10.87 0.55
C LYS A 412 8.96 -12.21 0.33
N ILE A 413 9.44 -13.31 0.93
CA ILE A 413 8.98 -14.66 0.55
C ILE A 413 8.67 -15.54 1.76
N VAL A 414 9.66 -15.87 2.60
CA VAL A 414 9.55 -16.99 3.53
C VAL A 414 8.50 -16.76 4.60
N ASN A 415 8.49 -15.58 5.24
CA ASN A 415 7.54 -15.25 6.30
C ASN A 415 6.09 -15.33 5.78
N LYS A 416 5.84 -14.77 4.59
CA LYS A 416 4.52 -14.77 3.94
C LYS A 416 4.02 -16.19 3.63
N TYR A 417 4.90 -17.04 3.10
CA TYR A 417 4.57 -18.43 2.76
C TYR A 417 4.34 -19.26 4.02
N LYS A 418 5.22 -19.13 5.02
CA LYS A 418 5.09 -19.77 6.32
C LYS A 418 3.77 -19.41 7.01
N ALA A 419 3.41 -18.11 7.00
CA ALA A 419 2.15 -17.63 7.58
C ALA A 419 0.93 -18.19 6.86
N GLY A 420 0.90 -18.13 5.52
CA GLY A 420 -0.20 -18.68 4.72
C GLY A 420 -0.40 -20.18 4.90
N LEU A 421 0.70 -20.94 4.96
CA LEU A 421 0.66 -22.39 5.26
C LEU A 421 0.14 -22.65 6.68
N GLY A 422 0.56 -21.85 7.66
CA GLY A 422 0.09 -21.95 9.04
C GLY A 422 -1.41 -21.72 9.16
N ILE A 423 -1.93 -20.68 8.50
CA ILE A 423 -3.38 -20.40 8.47
C ILE A 423 -4.13 -21.54 7.77
N ARG A 424 -3.62 -22.03 6.64
CA ARG A 424 -4.23 -23.17 5.93
C ARG A 424 -4.28 -24.43 6.79
N TYR A 425 -3.20 -24.73 7.49
CA TYR A 425 -3.16 -25.88 8.41
C TYR A 425 -4.17 -25.72 9.55
N LEU A 426 -4.30 -24.49 10.09
CA LEU A 426 -5.26 -24.19 11.15
C LEU A 426 -6.70 -24.36 10.65
N ASP A 427 -7.01 -23.85 9.46
CA ASP A 427 -8.32 -23.97 8.81
C ASP A 427 -8.70 -25.44 8.56
N GLU A 428 -7.78 -26.24 8.01
CA GLU A 428 -7.99 -27.68 7.84
C GLU A 428 -8.19 -28.41 9.18
N TYR A 429 -7.55 -27.97 10.27
CA TYR A 429 -7.68 -28.56 11.60
C TYR A 429 -9.01 -28.20 12.29
N ILE A 430 -9.48 -26.96 12.13
CA ILE A 430 -10.73 -26.49 12.75
C ILE A 430 -11.97 -26.97 11.95
N GLY A 431 -11.81 -27.33 10.68
CA GLY A 431 -12.86 -27.87 9.83
C GLY A 431 -13.78 -26.83 9.17
N HIS A 432 -13.25 -25.69 8.79
CA HIS A 432 -14.00 -24.63 8.10
C HIS A 432 -15.23 -24.08 8.86
N GLU A 433 -15.19 -23.99 10.20
CA GLU A 433 -16.23 -23.39 11.03
C GLU A 433 -16.12 -21.85 11.11
#